data_14c1cfd20a7152e47c00855a1cd91468
#
_entry.id   14c1cfd20a7152e47c00855a1cd91468
#
_cell.length_a   1.000
_cell.length_b   1.000
_cell.length_c   1.000
_cell.angle_alpha   90.00
_cell.angle_beta   90.00
_cell.angle_gamma   90.00
#
_symmetry.space_group_name_H-M   'P 1'
#
loop_
_entity.id
_entity.type
_entity.pdbx_description
1 polymer ?
#
loop_
_entity_poly.entity_id
_entity_poly.type
_entity_poly.pdbx_seq_one_letter_code
_entity_poly.pdbx_strand_id
1 'polypeptide(L)'
;MSENNYAVIVEHLVKTYNKGEVKAVNDISFKVEKGSLFAFLGINGAGKSTTINIICSILSKDQGRIFVDGLDIDKDREQIKKEIGIVFQNSVLDQELTVKENLEIRSSFYDLNKQQREDNLKKIIDLLELEPILKRPIKKLSGGQKRRVDIARAMIHLPKLLILDEPTTGLDPKTRKTVWSLINNIKNETGMTVFLTTHYLEEAEQASHVVIMDKGHIIAEGTPVELKNKYSNDYLYNYSKKNPELEGILHENGIKFSFDEENETYKIVIEKGASATDFITKYAKYLNDIEVLKGNMDDVFLNVTGRDILIGDDSND
;
A
#
# COMPACT_ATOMS: atom_id res chain seq x y z
N MET A 1 7.49 -16.91 17.65
CA MET A 1 8.33 -15.73 17.32
C MET A 1 8.18 -14.76 18.47
N SER A 2 9.26 -14.17 18.98
CA SER A 2 9.19 -13.23 20.11
C SER A 2 8.49 -11.93 19.64
N GLU A 3 7.71 -11.31 20.52
CA GLU A 3 7.02 -10.02 20.26
C GLU A 3 7.98 -8.90 19.83
N ASN A 4 9.27 -9.06 20.08
CA ASN A 4 10.34 -8.13 19.71
C ASN A 4 10.59 -7.99 18.19
N ASN A 5 10.05 -8.86 17.35
CA ASN A 5 10.27 -8.82 15.90
C ASN A 5 9.26 -7.93 15.16
N TYR A 6 8.24 -7.41 15.85
CA TYR A 6 7.18 -6.62 15.22
C TYR A 6 7.32 -5.14 15.55
N ALA A 7 7.15 -4.29 14.55
CA ALA A 7 7.06 -2.84 14.70
C ALA A 7 5.65 -2.40 15.14
N VAL A 8 4.62 -3.12 14.68
CA VAL A 8 3.22 -2.87 15.09
C VAL A 8 2.55 -4.22 15.34
N ILE A 9 1.82 -4.30 16.43
CA ILE A 9 0.91 -5.41 16.74
C ILE A 9 -0.47 -4.79 17.02
N VAL A 10 -1.47 -5.25 16.30
CA VAL A 10 -2.89 -4.88 16.50
C VAL A 10 -3.68 -6.13 16.81
N GLU A 11 -4.42 -6.11 17.91
CA GLU A 11 -5.23 -7.25 18.37
C GLU A 11 -6.64 -6.78 18.67
N HIS A 12 -7.62 -7.40 17.98
CA HIS A 12 -9.05 -7.20 18.18
C HIS A 12 -9.48 -5.73 18.17
N LEU A 13 -8.92 -4.93 17.23
CA LEU A 13 -9.20 -3.52 17.14
C LEU A 13 -10.62 -3.27 16.66
N VAL A 14 -11.36 -2.46 17.42
CA VAL A 14 -12.70 -1.98 17.07
C VAL A 14 -12.74 -0.46 17.16
N LYS A 15 -13.36 0.17 16.15
CA LYS A 15 -13.69 1.59 16.14
C LYS A 15 -15.04 1.83 15.48
N THR A 16 -15.91 2.51 16.22
CA THR A 16 -17.25 2.89 15.79
C THR A 16 -17.42 4.41 15.79
N TYR A 17 -18.29 4.88 14.93
CA TYR A 17 -18.73 6.26 14.88
C TYR A 17 -20.25 6.34 15.05
N ASN A 18 -20.78 7.56 15.20
CA ASN A 18 -22.23 7.79 15.31
C ASN A 18 -22.91 6.93 16.38
N LYS A 19 -22.33 6.88 17.60
CA LYS A 19 -22.86 6.08 18.73
C LYS A 19 -23.03 4.57 18.42
N GLY A 20 -22.19 4.05 17.51
CA GLY A 20 -22.17 2.62 17.19
C GLY A 20 -22.85 2.23 15.88
N GLU A 21 -23.47 3.17 15.17
CA GLU A 21 -24.13 2.90 13.88
C GLU A 21 -23.16 2.51 12.77
N VAL A 22 -21.95 3.14 12.77
CA VAL A 22 -20.94 2.90 11.74
C VAL A 22 -19.73 2.22 12.37
N LYS A 23 -19.50 0.96 12.06
CA LYS A 23 -18.29 0.22 12.43
C LYS A 23 -17.20 0.45 11.38
N ALA A 24 -16.40 1.50 11.57
CA ALA A 24 -15.31 1.82 10.66
C ALA A 24 -14.15 0.82 10.73
N VAL A 25 -13.94 0.21 11.89
CA VAL A 25 -13.02 -0.91 12.11
C VAL A 25 -13.73 -1.93 12.98
N ASN A 26 -13.78 -3.18 12.55
CA ASN A 26 -14.58 -4.22 13.18
C ASN A 26 -13.76 -5.48 13.42
N ASP A 27 -13.17 -5.57 14.61
CA ASP A 27 -12.42 -6.73 15.11
C ASP A 27 -11.27 -7.15 14.20
N ILE A 28 -10.35 -6.21 13.89
CA ILE A 28 -9.18 -6.53 13.07
C ILE A 28 -7.96 -6.84 13.94
N SER A 29 -7.16 -7.82 13.46
CA SER A 29 -5.89 -8.18 14.08
C SER A 29 -4.85 -8.40 12.99
N PHE A 30 -3.66 -7.80 13.13
CA PHE A 30 -2.55 -7.96 12.20
C PHE A 30 -1.22 -7.59 12.86
N LYS A 31 -0.11 -7.93 12.22
CA LYS A 31 1.25 -7.64 12.71
C LYS A 31 2.10 -7.10 11.57
N VAL A 32 2.96 -6.14 11.90
CA VAL A 32 3.91 -5.53 10.97
C VAL A 32 5.33 -5.88 11.42
N GLU A 33 6.08 -6.59 10.60
CA GLU A 33 7.46 -6.96 10.91
C GLU A 33 8.40 -5.75 10.84
N LYS A 34 9.41 -5.71 11.72
CA LYS A 34 10.45 -4.67 11.70
C LYS A 34 11.25 -4.70 10.40
N GLY A 35 11.54 -3.52 9.86
CA GLY A 35 12.29 -3.35 8.60
C GLY A 35 11.51 -3.78 7.35
N SER A 36 10.23 -4.14 7.48
CA SER A 36 9.38 -4.53 6.35
C SER A 36 8.76 -3.32 5.65
N LEU A 37 8.29 -3.53 4.43
CA LEU A 37 7.34 -2.67 3.74
C LEU A 37 5.97 -3.36 3.82
N PHE A 38 5.09 -2.84 4.63
CA PHE A 38 3.75 -3.36 4.86
C PHE A 38 2.72 -2.49 4.15
N ALA A 39 1.81 -3.11 3.40
CA ALA A 39 0.75 -2.41 2.67
C ALA A 39 -0.64 -2.74 3.22
N PHE A 40 -1.41 -1.69 3.46
CA PHE A 40 -2.82 -1.77 3.85
C PHE A 40 -3.66 -1.35 2.64
N LEU A 41 -4.17 -2.33 1.90
CA LEU A 41 -4.89 -2.15 0.65
C LEU A 41 -6.40 -2.12 0.89
N GLY A 42 -7.13 -1.28 0.18
CA GLY A 42 -8.58 -1.24 0.21
C GLY A 42 -9.15 0.02 -0.43
N ILE A 43 -10.42 0.00 -0.79
CA ILE A 43 -11.12 1.17 -1.34
C ILE A 43 -11.33 2.26 -0.26
N ASN A 44 -11.80 3.42 -0.70
CA ASN A 44 -12.18 4.50 0.21
C ASN A 44 -13.30 4.03 1.14
N GLY A 45 -13.20 4.43 2.42
CA GLY A 45 -14.17 3.99 3.43
C GLY A 45 -13.93 2.57 4.02
N ALA A 46 -12.93 1.82 3.55
CA ALA A 46 -12.62 0.49 4.09
C ALA A 46 -12.16 0.49 5.57
N GLY A 47 -11.76 1.64 6.13
CA GLY A 47 -11.29 1.78 7.51
C GLY A 47 -9.78 2.01 7.66
N LYS A 48 -9.04 2.09 6.56
CA LYS A 48 -7.56 2.26 6.53
C LYS A 48 -7.07 3.47 7.34
N SER A 49 -7.53 4.67 6.98
CA SER A 49 -7.11 5.91 7.66
C SER A 49 -7.58 5.97 9.12
N THR A 50 -8.73 5.37 9.45
CA THR A 50 -9.17 5.21 10.85
C THR A 50 -8.17 4.36 11.63
N THR A 51 -7.75 3.23 11.09
CA THR A 51 -6.75 2.34 11.72
C THR A 51 -5.42 3.05 11.92
N ILE A 52 -4.91 3.75 10.88
CA ILE A 52 -3.68 4.54 10.98
C ILE A 52 -3.79 5.63 12.05
N ASN A 53 -4.87 6.40 12.06
CA ASN A 53 -5.06 7.47 13.04
C ASN A 53 -5.07 6.94 14.48
N ILE A 54 -5.56 5.72 14.70
CA ILE A 54 -5.49 5.07 16.01
C ILE A 54 -4.05 4.68 16.33
N ILE A 55 -3.32 4.02 15.42
CA ILE A 55 -1.91 3.62 15.60
C ILE A 55 -1.04 4.85 15.90
N CYS A 56 -1.31 5.99 15.26
CA CYS A 56 -0.63 7.26 15.49
C CYS A 56 -1.06 7.98 16.77
N SER A 57 -1.94 7.40 17.58
CA SER A 57 -2.53 8.02 18.78
C SER A 57 -3.26 9.35 18.52
N ILE A 58 -3.72 9.58 17.29
CA ILE A 58 -4.53 10.75 16.91
C ILE A 58 -6.00 10.50 17.28
N LEU A 59 -6.46 9.26 17.11
CA LEU A 59 -7.81 8.81 17.39
C LEU A 59 -7.79 7.74 18.48
N SER A 60 -8.77 7.75 19.39
CA SER A 60 -8.96 6.68 20.38
C SER A 60 -9.65 5.47 19.74
N LYS A 61 -9.22 4.26 20.10
CA LYS A 61 -9.93 3.01 19.82
C LYS A 61 -11.09 2.82 20.79
N ASP A 62 -12.04 1.96 20.44
CA ASP A 62 -13.14 1.55 21.33
C ASP A 62 -12.80 0.23 22.05
N GLN A 63 -12.16 -0.73 21.32
CA GLN A 63 -11.72 -2.00 21.89
C GLN A 63 -10.40 -2.45 21.23
N GLY A 64 -9.79 -3.49 21.80
CA GLY A 64 -8.56 -4.11 21.30
C GLY A 64 -7.30 -3.58 21.97
N ARG A 65 -6.16 -4.09 21.53
CA ARG A 65 -4.81 -3.69 22.01
C ARG A 65 -3.93 -3.33 20.83
N ILE A 66 -3.08 -2.35 21.01
CA ILE A 66 -2.10 -1.94 19.99
C ILE A 66 -0.77 -1.71 20.68
N PHE A 67 0.28 -2.28 20.09
CA PHE A 67 1.65 -2.07 20.49
C PHE A 67 2.45 -1.54 19.31
N VAL A 68 3.28 -0.54 19.56
CA VAL A 68 4.22 0.03 18.58
C VAL A 68 5.63 -0.10 19.16
N ASP A 69 6.48 -0.84 18.48
CA ASP A 69 7.84 -1.19 18.94
C ASP A 69 7.87 -1.72 20.41
N GLY A 70 6.84 -2.47 20.80
CA GLY A 70 6.66 -3.01 22.15
C GLY A 70 6.01 -2.06 23.15
N LEU A 71 5.75 -0.81 22.79
CA LEU A 71 5.09 0.19 23.62
C LEU A 71 3.56 0.10 23.49
N ASP A 72 2.84 0.12 24.61
CA ASP A 72 1.38 0.06 24.66
C ASP A 72 0.78 1.44 24.34
N ILE A 73 -0.08 1.52 23.33
CA ILE A 73 -0.66 2.79 22.87
C ILE A 73 -1.48 3.54 23.94
N ASP A 74 -2.03 2.82 24.89
CA ASP A 74 -2.83 3.42 25.97
C ASP A 74 -1.96 3.99 27.08
N LYS A 75 -0.74 3.48 27.27
CA LYS A 75 0.17 3.85 28.36
C LYS A 75 1.31 4.76 27.90
N ASP A 76 1.89 4.46 26.73
CA ASP A 76 3.17 5.02 26.28
C ASP A 76 3.00 6.00 25.10
N ARG A 77 1.83 6.68 25.02
CA ARG A 77 1.43 7.53 23.89
C ARG A 77 2.50 8.55 23.47
N GLU A 78 3.10 9.25 24.42
CA GLU A 78 4.10 10.29 24.11
C GLU A 78 5.43 9.69 23.62
N GLN A 79 5.78 8.51 24.08
CA GLN A 79 6.97 7.81 23.60
C GLN A 79 6.74 7.26 22.19
N ILE A 80 5.56 6.68 21.93
CA ILE A 80 5.17 6.19 20.60
C ILE A 80 5.24 7.30 19.55
N LYS A 81 4.79 8.52 19.87
CA LYS A 81 4.88 9.66 18.93
C LYS A 81 6.31 10.01 18.52
N LYS A 82 7.31 9.67 19.34
CA LYS A 82 8.74 9.86 19.01
C LYS A 82 9.29 8.76 18.13
N GLU A 83 8.64 7.60 18.08
CA GLU A 83 9.02 6.45 17.27
C GLU A 83 8.35 6.43 15.89
N ILE A 84 7.32 7.27 15.67
CA ILE A 84 6.52 7.30 14.44
C ILE A 84 6.76 8.58 13.66
N GLY A 85 7.05 8.44 12.35
CA GLY A 85 6.88 9.49 11.36
C GLY A 85 5.59 9.27 10.57
N ILE A 86 4.81 10.31 10.34
CA ILE A 86 3.57 10.21 9.56
C ILE A 86 3.55 11.22 8.42
N VAL A 87 3.20 10.71 7.22
CA VAL A 87 2.89 11.50 6.03
C VAL A 87 1.41 11.32 5.75
N PHE A 88 0.63 12.36 5.91
CA PHE A 88 -0.80 12.35 5.62
C PHE A 88 -1.09 12.39 4.11
N GLN A 89 -2.29 12.03 3.72
CA GLN A 89 -2.76 12.14 2.35
C GLN A 89 -2.64 13.58 1.84
N ASN A 90 -3.13 14.55 2.62
CA ASN A 90 -2.96 15.97 2.34
C ASN A 90 -1.67 16.50 2.97
N SER A 91 -0.94 17.33 2.22
CA SER A 91 0.26 17.98 2.73
C SER A 91 -0.07 18.93 3.89
N VAL A 92 0.74 18.87 4.95
CA VAL A 92 0.65 19.72 6.13
C VAL A 92 1.81 20.74 6.22
N LEU A 93 2.46 20.97 5.08
CA LEU A 93 3.54 21.98 4.96
C LEU A 93 2.97 23.38 4.88
N ASP A 94 3.65 24.32 5.53
CA ASP A 94 3.33 25.75 5.38
C ASP A 94 3.74 26.20 3.97
N GLN A 95 2.77 26.66 3.20
CA GLN A 95 2.94 27.01 1.80
C GLN A 95 3.79 28.27 1.57
N GLU A 96 3.83 29.18 2.53
CA GLU A 96 4.57 30.44 2.44
C GLU A 96 6.04 30.29 2.84
N LEU A 97 6.36 29.33 3.67
CA LEU A 97 7.71 29.03 4.11
C LEU A 97 8.51 28.24 3.07
N THR A 98 9.81 28.36 3.13
CA THR A 98 10.73 27.54 2.34
C THR A 98 10.77 26.09 2.86
N VAL A 99 11.33 25.20 2.03
CA VAL A 99 11.58 23.80 2.44
C VAL A 99 12.39 23.76 3.72
N LYS A 100 13.49 24.51 3.78
CA LYS A 100 14.39 24.57 4.94
C LYS A 100 13.64 24.98 6.20
N GLU A 101 12.91 26.08 6.15
CA GLU A 101 12.15 26.61 7.31
C GLU A 101 11.12 25.60 7.81
N ASN A 102 10.35 24.94 6.92
CA ASN A 102 9.42 23.88 7.31
C ASN A 102 10.12 22.75 8.08
N LEU A 103 11.29 22.31 7.60
CA LEU A 103 12.05 21.23 8.25
C LEU A 103 12.67 21.68 9.58
N GLU A 104 13.23 22.88 9.66
CA GLU A 104 13.82 23.45 10.88
C GLU A 104 12.75 23.63 11.98
N ILE A 105 11.60 24.21 11.63
CA ILE A 105 10.48 24.35 12.56
C ILE A 105 10.02 22.97 13.05
N ARG A 106 9.86 22.00 12.15
CA ARG A 106 9.46 20.66 12.55
C ARG A 106 10.46 20.00 13.48
N SER A 107 11.77 20.16 13.22
CA SER A 107 12.82 19.58 14.05
C SER A 107 12.83 20.14 15.48
N SER A 108 12.36 21.38 15.69
CA SER A 108 12.32 22.03 17.01
C SER A 108 11.27 21.44 17.96
N PHE A 109 10.31 20.65 17.44
CA PHE A 109 9.29 19.99 18.27
C PHE A 109 9.80 18.71 18.95
N TYR A 110 11.02 18.27 18.63
CA TYR A 110 11.61 17.06 19.21
C TYR A 110 12.70 17.43 20.23
N ASP A 111 12.86 16.59 21.25
CA ASP A 111 13.89 16.73 22.29
C ASP A 111 15.29 16.41 21.75
N LEU A 112 15.73 17.15 20.72
CA LEU A 112 17.04 17.03 20.09
C LEU A 112 17.90 18.23 20.45
N ASN A 113 19.17 18.00 20.77
CA ASN A 113 20.12 19.11 20.90
C ASN A 113 20.45 19.72 19.54
N LYS A 114 21.15 20.86 19.53
CA LYS A 114 21.46 21.58 18.29
C LYS A 114 22.21 20.72 17.29
N GLN A 115 23.25 20.03 17.73
CA GLN A 115 24.06 19.17 16.85
C GLN A 115 23.23 18.04 16.24
N GLN A 116 22.41 17.35 17.04
CA GLN A 116 21.52 16.29 16.54
C GLN A 116 20.53 16.81 15.50
N ARG A 117 19.99 18.02 15.67
CA ARG A 117 19.08 18.62 14.68
C ARG A 117 19.80 18.89 13.36
N GLU A 118 21.00 19.45 13.43
CA GLU A 118 21.82 19.76 12.23
C GLU A 118 22.21 18.46 11.50
N ASP A 119 22.65 17.44 12.22
CA ASP A 119 23.05 16.15 11.67
C ASP A 119 21.87 15.41 11.01
N ASN A 120 20.71 15.37 11.71
CA ASN A 120 19.50 14.77 11.16
C ASN A 120 19.02 15.51 9.93
N LEU A 121 18.99 16.85 9.98
CA LEU A 121 18.57 17.68 8.86
C LEU A 121 19.44 17.42 7.64
N LYS A 122 20.76 17.41 7.82
CA LYS A 122 21.71 17.10 6.75
C LYS A 122 21.45 15.72 6.16
N LYS A 123 21.37 14.70 7.01
CA LYS A 123 21.11 13.32 6.58
C LYS A 123 19.82 13.21 5.75
N ILE A 124 18.74 13.87 6.18
CA ILE A 124 17.45 13.82 5.48
C ILE A 124 17.47 14.61 4.19
N ILE A 125 18.16 15.76 4.15
CA ILE A 125 18.36 16.54 2.92
C ILE A 125 19.10 15.72 1.87
N ASP A 126 20.19 15.07 2.27
CA ASP A 126 21.00 14.24 1.36
C ASP A 126 20.19 13.03 0.88
N LEU A 127 19.56 12.27 1.80
CA LEU A 127 18.76 11.08 1.48
C LEU A 127 17.60 11.37 0.51
N LEU A 128 16.97 12.53 0.64
CA LEU A 128 15.80 12.92 -0.13
C LEU A 128 16.13 13.90 -1.29
N GLU A 129 17.42 14.15 -1.54
CA GLU A 129 17.90 15.02 -2.61
C GLU A 129 17.21 16.40 -2.61
N LEU A 130 17.12 17.04 -1.44
CA LEU A 130 16.39 18.30 -1.28
C LEU A 130 17.23 19.55 -1.50
N GLU A 131 18.56 19.44 -1.58
CA GLU A 131 19.46 20.58 -1.69
C GLU A 131 19.04 21.61 -2.77
N PRO A 132 18.65 21.19 -4.01
CA PRO A 132 18.28 22.14 -5.07
C PRO A 132 17.01 22.96 -4.78
N ILE A 133 16.20 22.52 -3.81
CA ILE A 133 14.91 23.15 -3.52
C ILE A 133 14.80 23.75 -2.12
N LEU A 134 15.85 23.63 -1.28
CA LEU A 134 15.81 24.05 0.14
C LEU A 134 15.34 25.50 0.35
N LYS A 135 15.76 26.42 -0.52
CA LYS A 135 15.43 27.85 -0.44
C LYS A 135 14.13 28.23 -1.16
N ARG A 136 13.43 27.24 -1.75
CA ARG A 136 12.19 27.50 -2.48
C ARG A 136 10.99 27.43 -1.55
N PRO A 137 10.03 28.39 -1.62
CA PRO A 137 8.75 28.29 -0.92
C PRO A 137 7.95 27.07 -1.38
N ILE A 138 7.24 26.43 -0.46
CA ILE A 138 6.46 25.21 -0.75
C ILE A 138 5.45 25.42 -1.87
N LYS A 139 4.78 26.56 -1.93
CA LYS A 139 3.81 26.89 -2.98
C LYS A 139 4.38 26.84 -4.41
N LYS A 140 5.71 26.97 -4.57
CA LYS A 140 6.41 26.93 -5.88
C LYS A 140 6.93 25.55 -6.24
N LEU A 141 6.64 24.51 -5.47
CA LEU A 141 7.07 23.15 -5.71
C LEU A 141 6.06 22.38 -6.54
N SER A 142 6.55 21.41 -7.36
CA SER A 142 5.67 20.40 -7.97
C SER A 142 5.10 19.45 -6.92
N GLY A 143 4.04 18.70 -7.27
CA GLY A 143 3.41 17.72 -6.36
C GLY A 143 4.43 16.69 -5.83
N GLY A 144 5.28 16.15 -6.70
CA GLY A 144 6.32 15.20 -6.28
C GLY A 144 7.41 15.84 -5.39
N GLN A 145 7.77 17.09 -5.64
CA GLN A 145 8.69 17.83 -4.77
C GLN A 145 8.07 18.07 -3.40
N LYS A 146 6.79 18.48 -3.34
CA LYS A 146 6.06 18.63 -2.08
C LYS A 146 6.02 17.30 -1.31
N ARG A 147 5.73 16.20 -2.00
CA ARG A 147 5.68 14.87 -1.37
C ARG A 147 7.01 14.45 -0.78
N ARG A 148 8.14 14.72 -1.46
CA ARG A 148 9.49 14.51 -0.87
C ARG A 148 9.68 15.31 0.43
N VAL A 149 9.23 16.56 0.45
CA VAL A 149 9.35 17.42 1.66
C VAL A 149 8.42 16.93 2.78
N ASP A 150 7.21 16.44 2.46
CA ASP A 150 6.33 15.80 3.46
C ASP A 150 7.00 14.59 4.10
N ILE A 151 7.66 13.74 3.29
CA ILE A 151 8.42 12.58 3.77
C ILE A 151 9.60 13.06 4.64
N ALA A 152 10.37 14.05 4.19
CA ALA A 152 11.47 14.62 4.96
C ALA A 152 11.01 15.12 6.33
N ARG A 153 9.90 15.85 6.36
CA ARG A 153 9.29 16.37 7.56
C ARG A 153 8.89 15.25 8.54
N ALA A 154 8.36 14.14 8.03
CA ALA A 154 8.00 12.98 8.84
C ALA A 154 9.23 12.24 9.39
N MET A 155 10.37 12.33 8.71
CA MET A 155 11.61 11.61 9.06
C MET A 155 12.61 12.43 9.88
N ILE A 156 12.37 13.72 10.13
CA ILE A 156 13.38 14.65 10.70
C ILE A 156 13.94 14.21 12.06
N HIS A 157 13.21 13.43 12.81
CA HIS A 157 13.62 12.87 14.10
C HIS A 157 14.12 11.42 14.02
N LEU A 158 14.28 10.87 12.79
CA LEU A 158 14.72 9.51 12.51
C LEU A 158 13.86 8.44 13.20
N PRO A 159 12.55 8.38 12.91
CA PRO A 159 11.63 7.43 13.53
C PRO A 159 11.98 5.98 13.13
N LYS A 160 11.50 5.01 13.91
CA LYS A 160 11.62 3.57 13.56
C LYS A 160 10.52 3.10 12.62
N LEU A 161 9.36 3.75 12.65
CA LEU A 161 8.19 3.45 11.84
C LEU A 161 7.78 4.68 11.04
N LEU A 162 7.77 4.56 9.72
CA LEU A 162 7.25 5.57 8.81
C LEU A 162 5.89 5.14 8.29
N ILE A 163 4.86 5.91 8.61
CA ILE A 163 3.50 5.69 8.14
C ILE A 163 3.21 6.64 6.99
N LEU A 164 2.76 6.10 5.87
CA LEU A 164 2.45 6.82 4.64
C LEU A 164 0.97 6.60 4.30
N ASP A 165 0.14 7.62 4.53
CA ASP A 165 -1.28 7.56 4.17
C ASP A 165 -1.47 8.01 2.72
N GLU A 166 -1.72 7.05 1.83
CA GLU A 166 -1.89 7.24 0.39
C GLU A 166 -0.82 8.14 -0.26
N PRO A 167 0.48 7.73 -0.21
CA PRO A 167 1.60 8.63 -0.49
C PRO A 167 1.66 9.15 -1.92
N THR A 168 0.98 8.54 -2.86
CA THR A 168 1.10 8.86 -4.29
C THR A 168 -0.21 9.29 -4.93
N THR A 169 -1.28 9.40 -4.16
CA THR A 169 -2.58 9.87 -4.65
C THR A 169 -2.47 11.27 -5.27
N GLY A 170 -3.04 11.43 -6.46
CA GLY A 170 -2.99 12.68 -7.21
C GLY A 170 -1.67 12.98 -7.94
N LEU A 171 -0.71 12.05 -7.93
CA LEU A 171 0.53 12.16 -8.68
C LEU A 171 0.42 11.46 -10.05
N ASP A 172 1.08 12.05 -11.05
CA ASP A 172 1.24 11.40 -12.35
C ASP A 172 2.08 10.10 -12.26
N PRO A 173 1.95 9.15 -13.22
CA PRO A 173 2.62 7.85 -13.15
C PRO A 173 4.15 7.94 -13.03
N LYS A 174 4.79 8.92 -13.68
CA LYS A 174 6.25 9.11 -13.61
C LYS A 174 6.68 9.57 -12.22
N THR A 175 5.97 10.55 -11.68
CA THR A 175 6.22 11.09 -10.33
C THR A 175 5.96 10.02 -9.28
N ARG A 176 4.92 9.19 -9.43
CA ARG A 176 4.63 8.05 -8.56
C ARG A 176 5.81 7.09 -8.49
N LYS A 177 6.35 6.66 -9.64
CA LYS A 177 7.55 5.80 -9.69
C LYS A 177 8.75 6.41 -8.95
N THR A 178 8.94 7.73 -9.08
CA THR A 178 10.03 8.44 -8.38
C THR A 178 9.84 8.41 -6.86
N VAL A 179 8.63 8.67 -6.37
CA VAL A 179 8.31 8.59 -4.93
C VAL A 179 8.50 7.17 -4.40
N TRP A 180 8.12 6.16 -5.18
CA TRP A 180 8.32 4.76 -4.82
C TRP A 180 9.80 4.37 -4.72
N SER A 181 10.61 4.77 -5.70
CA SER A 181 12.06 4.54 -5.63
C SER A 181 12.65 5.17 -4.38
N LEU A 182 12.19 6.36 -4.01
CA LEU A 182 12.61 7.04 -2.81
C LEU A 182 12.23 6.29 -1.53
N ILE A 183 10.98 5.80 -1.42
CA ILE A 183 10.52 5.01 -0.26
C ILE A 183 11.36 3.74 -0.11
N ASN A 184 11.65 3.04 -1.22
CA ASN A 184 12.49 1.85 -1.21
C ASN A 184 13.93 2.17 -0.79
N ASN A 185 14.50 3.28 -1.25
CA ASN A 185 15.84 3.72 -0.85
C ASN A 185 15.88 4.03 0.65
N ILE A 186 14.90 4.77 1.17
CA ILE A 186 14.77 5.06 2.61
C ILE A 186 14.78 3.77 3.41
N LYS A 187 13.93 2.81 3.05
CA LYS A 187 13.85 1.51 3.73
C LYS A 187 15.19 0.78 3.71
N ASN A 188 15.83 0.69 2.55
CA ASN A 188 17.09 -0.05 2.38
C ASN A 188 18.26 0.59 3.12
N GLU A 189 18.37 1.92 3.11
CA GLU A 189 19.49 2.64 3.74
C GLU A 189 19.33 2.77 5.26
N THR A 190 18.09 2.84 5.75
CA THR A 190 17.83 3.10 7.18
C THR A 190 17.42 1.87 7.97
N GLY A 191 16.97 0.80 7.31
CA GLY A 191 16.34 -0.35 7.96
C GLY A 191 14.98 -0.03 8.58
N MET A 192 14.40 1.15 8.26
CA MET A 192 13.13 1.62 8.80
C MET A 192 11.98 0.73 8.37
N THR A 193 11.02 0.52 9.26
CA THR A 193 9.74 -0.09 8.92
C THR A 193 8.87 0.92 8.20
N VAL A 194 8.30 0.54 7.08
CA VAL A 194 7.36 1.39 6.32
C VAL A 194 5.98 0.75 6.33
N PHE A 195 5.00 1.48 6.82
CA PHE A 195 3.58 1.12 6.78
C PHE A 195 2.87 2.07 5.83
N LEU A 196 2.31 1.57 4.75
CA LEU A 196 1.59 2.41 3.81
C LEU A 196 0.12 1.98 3.68
N THR A 197 -0.77 2.96 3.48
CA THR A 197 -2.09 2.70 2.91
C THR A 197 -2.08 3.03 1.45
N THR A 198 -2.82 2.27 0.69
CA THR A 198 -3.00 2.52 -0.74
C THR A 198 -4.31 1.93 -1.25
N HIS A 199 -4.81 2.48 -2.35
CA HIS A 199 -5.80 1.85 -3.20
C HIS A 199 -5.20 1.45 -4.55
N TYR A 200 -3.89 1.67 -4.76
CA TYR A 200 -3.17 1.25 -5.96
C TYR A 200 -2.58 -0.14 -5.77
N LEU A 201 -3.01 -1.07 -6.58
CA LEU A 201 -2.61 -2.48 -6.53
C LEU A 201 -1.13 -2.68 -6.88
N GLU A 202 -0.61 -1.89 -7.83
CA GLU A 202 0.81 -1.87 -8.20
C GLU A 202 1.73 -1.53 -7.01
N GLU A 203 1.24 -0.73 -6.07
CA GLU A 203 1.97 -0.36 -4.86
C GLU A 203 1.99 -1.51 -3.86
N ALA A 204 0.87 -2.19 -3.70
CA ALA A 204 0.78 -3.35 -2.84
C ALA A 204 1.68 -4.50 -3.32
N GLU A 205 1.90 -4.64 -4.63
CA GLU A 205 2.80 -5.67 -5.19
C GLU A 205 4.27 -5.52 -4.74
N GLN A 206 4.69 -4.32 -4.34
CA GLN A 206 6.06 -4.06 -3.87
C GLN A 206 6.22 -4.30 -2.36
N ALA A 207 5.14 -4.54 -1.65
CA ALA A 207 5.17 -4.76 -0.22
C ALA A 207 5.69 -6.16 0.14
N SER A 208 6.30 -6.27 1.32
CA SER A 208 6.69 -7.56 1.89
C SER A 208 5.47 -8.34 2.39
N HIS A 209 4.44 -7.63 2.83
CA HIS A 209 3.18 -8.18 3.32
C HIS A 209 2.05 -7.22 3.02
N VAL A 210 0.91 -7.75 2.62
CA VAL A 210 -0.30 -7.00 2.26
C VAL A 210 -1.46 -7.47 3.11
N VAL A 211 -2.21 -6.53 3.65
CA VAL A 211 -3.52 -6.76 4.25
C VAL A 211 -4.56 -6.07 3.38
N ILE A 212 -5.58 -6.82 2.95
CA ILE A 212 -6.71 -6.29 2.18
C ILE A 212 -7.88 -6.05 3.13
N MET A 213 -8.36 -4.81 3.13
CA MET A 213 -9.45 -4.38 4.00
C MET A 213 -10.68 -3.97 3.20
N ASP A 214 -11.85 -4.44 3.60
CA ASP A 214 -13.15 -3.97 3.10
C ASP A 214 -14.15 -3.83 4.25
N LYS A 215 -14.90 -2.74 4.25
CA LYS A 215 -15.99 -2.47 5.23
C LYS A 215 -15.61 -2.72 6.70
N GLY A 216 -14.41 -2.30 7.06
CA GLY A 216 -13.90 -2.43 8.43
C GLY A 216 -13.32 -3.80 8.79
N HIS A 217 -13.28 -4.76 7.89
CA HIS A 217 -12.74 -6.10 8.11
C HIS A 217 -11.49 -6.36 7.29
N ILE A 218 -10.59 -7.21 7.81
CA ILE A 218 -9.54 -7.82 7.02
C ILE A 218 -10.17 -9.01 6.28
N ILE A 219 -10.12 -8.98 4.95
CA ILE A 219 -10.70 -10.01 4.08
C ILE A 219 -9.66 -10.94 3.47
N ALA A 220 -8.41 -10.49 3.37
CA ALA A 220 -7.27 -11.32 3.00
C ALA A 220 -5.97 -10.70 3.53
N GLU A 221 -4.97 -11.54 3.79
CA GLU A 221 -3.62 -11.12 4.15
C GLU A 221 -2.58 -12.14 3.69
N GLY A 222 -1.35 -11.66 3.46
CA GLY A 222 -0.21 -12.48 3.05
C GLY A 222 0.80 -11.68 2.23
N THR A 223 1.85 -12.34 1.77
CA THR A 223 2.74 -11.77 0.76
C THR A 223 1.99 -11.61 -0.57
N PRO A 224 2.40 -10.67 -1.46
CA PRO A 224 1.79 -10.56 -2.78
C PRO A 224 1.77 -11.88 -3.56
N VAL A 225 2.82 -12.70 -3.42
CA VAL A 225 2.91 -14.01 -4.06
C VAL A 225 1.88 -14.99 -3.49
N GLU A 226 1.75 -15.08 -2.16
CA GLU A 226 0.74 -15.93 -1.51
C GLU A 226 -0.67 -15.51 -1.88
N LEU A 227 -0.96 -14.20 -1.90
CA LEU A 227 -2.27 -13.67 -2.28
C LEU A 227 -2.60 -14.01 -3.74
N LYS A 228 -1.67 -13.78 -4.68
CA LYS A 228 -1.84 -14.17 -6.08
C LYS A 228 -2.05 -15.68 -6.22
N ASN A 229 -1.22 -16.48 -5.60
CA ASN A 229 -1.38 -17.93 -5.59
C ASN A 229 -2.71 -18.40 -4.97
N LYS A 230 -3.26 -17.69 -4.02
CA LYS A 230 -4.50 -18.06 -3.32
C LYS A 230 -5.76 -17.53 -3.99
N TYR A 231 -5.73 -16.39 -4.62
CA TYR A 231 -6.94 -15.67 -5.05
C TYR A 231 -6.94 -15.26 -6.53
N SER A 232 -5.88 -15.46 -7.30
CA SER A 232 -5.89 -15.22 -8.74
C SER A 232 -5.73 -16.49 -9.57
N ASN A 233 -6.12 -16.42 -10.83
CA ASN A 233 -5.89 -17.45 -11.82
C ASN A 233 -4.78 -17.03 -12.78
N ASP A 234 -4.17 -17.98 -13.47
CA ASP A 234 -3.34 -17.66 -14.62
C ASP A 234 -4.22 -17.50 -15.87
N TYR A 235 -3.76 -16.75 -16.84
CA TYR A 235 -4.46 -16.52 -18.09
C TYR A 235 -3.58 -16.92 -19.27
N LEU A 236 -4.19 -17.65 -20.22
CA LEU A 236 -3.57 -17.91 -21.51
C LEU A 236 -4.30 -17.08 -22.55
N TYR A 237 -3.56 -16.20 -23.21
CA TYR A 237 -4.00 -15.49 -24.38
C TYR A 237 -3.58 -16.28 -25.60
N ASN A 238 -4.54 -16.56 -26.51
CA ASN A 238 -4.29 -17.23 -27.78
C ASN A 238 -4.73 -16.29 -28.90
N TYR A 239 -3.76 -15.74 -29.61
CA TYR A 239 -3.96 -14.80 -30.71
C TYR A 239 -4.33 -15.58 -31.98
N SER A 240 -5.62 -15.80 -32.14
CA SER A 240 -6.15 -16.56 -33.27
C SER A 240 -7.58 -16.14 -33.59
N LYS A 241 -7.98 -16.34 -34.85
CA LYS A 241 -9.38 -16.15 -35.26
C LYS A 241 -10.30 -17.08 -34.47
N LYS A 242 -11.56 -16.68 -34.41
CA LYS A 242 -12.61 -17.47 -33.77
C LYS A 242 -12.62 -18.90 -34.28
N ASN A 243 -12.54 -19.87 -33.35
CA ASN A 243 -12.46 -21.29 -33.64
C ASN A 243 -13.55 -22.04 -32.84
N PRO A 244 -14.68 -22.41 -33.53
CA PRO A 244 -15.78 -23.12 -32.85
C PRO A 244 -15.38 -24.50 -32.29
N GLU A 245 -14.36 -25.17 -32.85
CA GLU A 245 -13.87 -26.45 -32.33
C GLU A 245 -13.15 -26.24 -30.96
N LEU A 246 -12.33 -25.19 -30.86
CA LEU A 246 -11.69 -24.82 -29.61
C LEU A 246 -12.75 -24.43 -28.56
N GLU A 247 -13.71 -23.58 -28.92
CA GLU A 247 -14.79 -23.16 -28.02
C GLU A 247 -15.59 -24.34 -27.48
N GLY A 248 -15.95 -25.30 -28.39
CA GLY A 248 -16.64 -26.53 -27.99
C GLY A 248 -15.84 -27.35 -26.96
N ILE A 249 -14.55 -27.54 -27.19
CA ILE A 249 -13.67 -28.27 -26.28
C ILE A 249 -13.52 -27.54 -24.94
N LEU A 250 -13.37 -26.21 -24.94
CA LEU A 250 -13.28 -25.43 -23.72
C LEU A 250 -14.57 -25.55 -22.91
N HIS A 251 -15.75 -25.46 -23.55
CA HIS A 251 -17.05 -25.63 -22.89
C HIS A 251 -17.22 -27.05 -22.32
N GLU A 252 -16.90 -28.09 -23.10
CA GLU A 252 -17.00 -29.48 -22.64
C GLU A 252 -16.14 -29.80 -21.43
N ASN A 253 -14.97 -29.12 -21.30
CA ASN A 253 -14.07 -29.30 -20.17
C ASN A 253 -14.35 -28.27 -19.03
N GLY A 254 -15.39 -27.44 -19.12
CA GLY A 254 -15.76 -26.45 -18.10
C GLY A 254 -14.76 -25.30 -17.97
N ILE A 255 -13.91 -25.08 -18.98
CA ILE A 255 -12.86 -24.06 -18.97
C ILE A 255 -13.48 -22.72 -19.32
N LYS A 256 -13.27 -21.72 -18.44
CA LYS A 256 -13.74 -20.34 -18.65
C LYS A 256 -12.88 -19.65 -19.69
N PHE A 257 -13.50 -18.98 -20.64
CA PHE A 257 -12.82 -18.17 -21.63
C PHE A 257 -13.70 -17.01 -22.10
N SER A 258 -13.07 -16.02 -22.71
CA SER A 258 -13.71 -14.96 -23.48
C SER A 258 -12.97 -14.80 -24.81
N PHE A 259 -13.67 -14.31 -25.82
CA PHE A 259 -13.11 -13.98 -27.13
C PHE A 259 -13.31 -12.50 -27.41
N ASP A 260 -12.23 -11.82 -27.73
CA ASP A 260 -12.21 -10.42 -28.15
C ASP A 260 -12.25 -10.41 -29.69
N GLU A 261 -13.36 -9.94 -30.27
CA GLU A 261 -13.56 -9.89 -31.73
C GLU A 261 -12.69 -8.81 -32.39
N GLU A 262 -12.36 -7.73 -31.71
CA GLU A 262 -11.54 -6.65 -32.28
C GLU A 262 -10.08 -7.06 -32.43
N ASN A 263 -9.54 -7.77 -31.44
CA ASN A 263 -8.15 -8.20 -31.39
C ASN A 263 -7.95 -9.64 -31.83
N GLU A 264 -8.99 -10.34 -32.24
CA GLU A 264 -8.97 -11.77 -32.60
C GLU A 264 -8.24 -12.64 -31.56
N THR A 265 -8.58 -12.44 -30.24
CA THR A 265 -7.83 -13.03 -29.14
C THR A 265 -8.74 -13.77 -28.15
N TYR A 266 -8.40 -15.01 -27.84
CA TYR A 266 -8.99 -15.72 -26.70
C TYR A 266 -8.25 -15.38 -25.41
N LYS A 267 -8.99 -15.07 -24.35
CA LYS A 267 -8.51 -15.08 -22.98
C LYS A 267 -9.06 -16.30 -22.27
N ILE A 268 -8.20 -17.27 -22.00
CA ILE A 268 -8.56 -18.56 -21.39
C ILE A 268 -8.07 -18.57 -19.95
N VAL A 269 -8.96 -18.91 -19.02
CA VAL A 269 -8.65 -18.98 -17.58
C VAL A 269 -8.03 -20.34 -17.28
N ILE A 270 -6.81 -20.33 -16.77
CA ILE A 270 -6.15 -21.53 -16.25
C ILE A 270 -6.40 -21.54 -14.74
N GLU A 271 -7.30 -22.44 -14.32
CA GLU A 271 -7.71 -22.52 -12.93
C GLU A 271 -6.54 -22.92 -12.02
N LYS A 272 -6.64 -22.54 -10.78
CA LYS A 272 -5.70 -22.84 -9.72
C LYS A 272 -5.32 -24.32 -9.66
N GLY A 273 -4.02 -24.58 -9.61
CA GLY A 273 -3.48 -25.92 -9.55
C GLY A 273 -3.34 -26.60 -10.93
N ALA A 274 -3.92 -26.01 -11.98
CA ALA A 274 -3.66 -26.45 -13.36
C ALA A 274 -2.33 -25.84 -13.84
N SER A 275 -1.51 -26.64 -14.50
CA SER A 275 -0.27 -26.18 -15.14
C SER A 275 -0.58 -25.58 -16.50
N ALA A 276 -0.14 -24.35 -16.74
CA ALA A 276 -0.21 -23.75 -18.07
C ALA A 276 0.50 -24.62 -19.12
N THR A 277 1.61 -25.27 -18.74
CA THR A 277 2.36 -26.18 -19.60
C THR A 277 1.53 -27.39 -19.97
N ASP A 278 0.81 -28.01 -19.02
CA ASP A 278 -0.05 -29.16 -19.29
C ASP A 278 -1.24 -28.76 -20.16
N PHE A 279 -1.81 -27.58 -19.92
CA PHE A 279 -2.87 -27.01 -20.75
C PHE A 279 -2.39 -26.79 -22.18
N ILE A 280 -1.26 -26.15 -22.40
CA ILE A 280 -0.67 -25.91 -23.72
C ILE A 280 -0.39 -27.22 -24.42
N THR A 281 0.20 -28.19 -23.72
CA THR A 281 0.50 -29.51 -24.29
C THR A 281 -0.78 -30.24 -24.73
N LYS A 282 -1.83 -30.23 -23.89
CA LYS A 282 -3.09 -30.91 -24.16
C LYS A 282 -3.84 -30.30 -25.35
N TYR A 283 -3.80 -28.98 -25.50
CA TYR A 283 -4.57 -28.24 -26.50
C TYR A 283 -3.72 -27.64 -27.62
N ALA A 284 -2.45 -28.04 -27.76
CA ALA A 284 -1.48 -27.50 -28.72
C ALA A 284 -2.01 -27.39 -30.18
N LYS A 285 -2.86 -28.33 -30.58
CA LYS A 285 -3.47 -28.36 -31.94
C LYS A 285 -4.32 -27.11 -32.23
N TYR A 286 -4.88 -26.48 -31.20
CA TYR A 286 -5.83 -25.36 -31.31
C TYR A 286 -5.21 -24.01 -30.93
N LEU A 287 -3.97 -24.05 -30.46
CA LEU A 287 -3.24 -22.85 -30.01
C LEU A 287 -2.24 -22.43 -31.09
N ASN A 288 -2.21 -21.15 -31.40
CA ASN A 288 -1.27 -20.57 -32.35
C ASN A 288 -0.20 -19.74 -31.65
N ASP A 289 -0.34 -18.44 -31.70
CA ASP A 289 0.50 -17.49 -30.98
C ASP A 289 -0.06 -17.30 -29.56
N ILE A 290 0.72 -17.66 -28.55
CA ILE A 290 0.23 -17.69 -27.18
C ILE A 290 1.09 -16.87 -26.22
N GLU A 291 0.42 -16.24 -25.25
CA GLU A 291 1.04 -15.59 -24.13
C GLU A 291 0.41 -16.12 -22.83
N VAL A 292 1.24 -16.46 -21.85
CA VAL A 292 0.77 -16.85 -20.51
C VAL A 292 1.08 -15.74 -19.52
N LEU A 293 0.03 -15.13 -18.97
CA LEU A 293 0.14 -14.14 -17.94
C LEU A 293 -0.24 -14.73 -16.58
N LYS A 294 0.63 -14.52 -15.61
CA LYS A 294 0.32 -14.80 -14.22
C LYS A 294 -0.72 -13.83 -13.72
N GLY A 295 -1.62 -14.32 -12.86
CA GLY A 295 -2.58 -13.46 -12.21
C GLY A 295 -1.91 -12.36 -11.40
N ASN A 296 -2.54 -11.21 -11.34
CA ASN A 296 -2.03 -9.98 -10.71
C ASN A 296 -2.81 -9.63 -9.44
N MET A 297 -2.47 -8.52 -8.80
CA MET A 297 -3.16 -8.06 -7.61
C MET A 297 -4.57 -7.50 -7.91
N ASP A 298 -4.84 -7.10 -9.17
CA ASP A 298 -6.20 -6.71 -9.59
C ASP A 298 -7.15 -7.90 -9.50
N ASP A 299 -6.71 -9.06 -10.02
CA ASP A 299 -7.48 -10.31 -9.92
C ASP A 299 -7.70 -10.72 -8.47
N VAL A 300 -6.66 -10.59 -7.61
CA VAL A 300 -6.78 -10.87 -6.17
C VAL A 300 -7.85 -9.99 -5.56
N PHE A 301 -7.77 -8.69 -5.79
CA PHE A 301 -8.70 -7.74 -5.20
C PHE A 301 -10.14 -7.97 -5.65
N LEU A 302 -10.35 -8.17 -6.96
CA LEU A 302 -11.66 -8.48 -7.55
C LEU A 302 -12.25 -9.76 -6.95
N ASN A 303 -11.46 -10.83 -6.86
CA ASN A 303 -11.93 -12.12 -6.37
C ASN A 303 -12.24 -12.13 -4.87
N VAL A 304 -11.53 -11.31 -4.08
CA VAL A 304 -11.74 -11.24 -2.62
C VAL A 304 -12.87 -10.30 -2.25
N THR A 305 -13.03 -9.18 -2.97
CA THR A 305 -14.03 -8.15 -2.68
C THR A 305 -15.31 -8.30 -3.50
N GLY A 306 -15.26 -8.97 -4.64
CA GLY A 306 -16.31 -8.99 -5.65
C GLY A 306 -16.48 -7.66 -6.39
N ARG A 307 -15.50 -6.76 -6.34
CA ARG A 307 -15.54 -5.40 -6.91
C ARG A 307 -14.25 -5.07 -7.64
N ASP A 308 -14.36 -4.30 -8.73
CA ASP A 308 -13.21 -3.72 -9.41
C ASP A 308 -12.81 -2.40 -8.70
N ILE A 309 -11.52 -2.23 -8.43
CA ILE A 309 -10.99 -0.97 -7.86
C ILE A 309 -11.15 0.21 -8.83
N LEU A 310 -11.12 -0.07 -10.14
CA LEU A 310 -11.22 0.95 -11.18
C LEU A 310 -12.63 1.53 -11.31
N ILE A 311 -13.64 0.82 -10.78
CA ILE A 311 -15.02 1.31 -10.66
C ILE A 311 -15.19 1.87 -9.24
N GLY A 312 -14.36 2.82 -8.86
CA GLY A 312 -14.57 3.60 -7.64
C GLY A 312 -15.89 4.37 -7.79
N ASP A 313 -16.77 4.23 -6.80
CA ASP A 313 -18.03 4.97 -6.70
C ASP A 313 -17.80 6.49 -6.86
N ASP A 314 -17.88 7.00 -8.09
CA ASP A 314 -18.20 8.40 -8.38
C ASP A 314 -19.70 8.68 -8.19
N SER A 315 -20.40 7.86 -7.41
CA SER A 315 -21.79 8.03 -7.03
C SER A 315 -21.90 8.50 -5.57
N ASN A 316 -21.52 9.75 -5.33
CA ASN A 316 -22.02 10.53 -4.21
C ASN A 316 -22.39 11.92 -4.73
N ASP A 317 -23.61 12.03 -5.22
CA ASP A 317 -24.42 13.24 -5.12
C ASP A 317 -25.06 13.33 -3.71
#